data_97f832db13e19b920dfee3568acbcc0b
#
_entry.id   97f832db13e19b920dfee3568acbcc0b
#
_cell.length_a   1.000
_cell.length_b   1.000
_cell.length_c   1.000
_cell.angle_alpha   90.00
_cell.angle_beta   90.00
_cell.angle_gamma   90.00
#
_symmetry.space_group_name_H-M   'P 1'
#
loop_
_entity.id
_entity.type
_entity.pdbx_description
1 polymer ?
#
loop_
_entity_poly.entity_id
_entity_poly.type
_entity_poly.pdbx_seq_one_letter_code
_entity_poly.pdbx_strand_id
1 'polypeptide(L)'
;MNALVSTFHEKFADWIECLLEHLQISLTALIAAIIIAVPLAILVGKNKRISELLLQITGVFQTIPSLALLGLFIPFMGIGKVPAVTALIIYALFPIMQNTVTGFEQIDRNLEEAAEAFGMTGREKLGKFELELAMPVIVSGVRTSAVMIIGTTTLAAQIGRAHV
;
A
#
# COMPACT_ATOMS: atom_id res chain seq x y z
N MET A 1 17.66 -36.45 -14.07
CA MET A 1 16.69 -35.56 -14.75
C MET A 1 15.25 -35.94 -14.42
N ASN A 2 14.93 -37.22 -14.31
CA ASN A 2 13.57 -37.70 -14.00
C ASN A 2 13.07 -37.34 -12.57
N ALA A 3 13.95 -37.33 -11.55
CA ALA A 3 13.55 -37.00 -10.18
C ALA A 3 13.11 -35.54 -10.02
N LEU A 4 13.70 -34.59 -10.73
CA LEU A 4 13.28 -33.18 -10.70
C LEU A 4 11.91 -32.98 -11.36
N VAL A 5 11.66 -33.69 -12.47
CA VAL A 5 10.41 -33.63 -13.21
C VAL A 5 9.27 -34.28 -12.41
N SER A 6 9.51 -35.43 -11.75
CA SER A 6 8.51 -36.08 -10.91
C SER A 6 8.15 -35.21 -9.68
N THR A 7 9.14 -34.64 -8.98
CA THR A 7 8.91 -33.75 -7.85
C THR A 7 8.18 -32.48 -8.26
N PHE A 8 8.46 -31.97 -9.47
CA PHE A 8 7.73 -30.81 -10.01
C PHE A 8 6.26 -31.13 -10.24
N HIS A 9 5.96 -32.29 -10.86
CA HIS A 9 4.58 -32.71 -11.09
C HIS A 9 3.81 -32.98 -9.79
N GLU A 10 4.44 -33.63 -8.81
CA GLU A 10 3.82 -33.96 -7.53
C GLU A 10 3.49 -32.69 -6.70
N LYS A 11 4.36 -31.67 -6.78
CA LYS A 11 4.19 -30.43 -5.98
C LYS A 11 3.59 -29.28 -6.76
N PHE A 12 3.21 -29.48 -8.01
CA PHE A 12 2.68 -28.39 -8.84
C PHE A 12 1.37 -27.80 -8.27
N ALA A 13 0.48 -28.66 -7.77
CA ALA A 13 -0.77 -28.21 -7.14
C ALA A 13 -0.50 -27.34 -5.90
N ASP A 14 0.42 -27.76 -5.05
CA ASP A 14 0.82 -27.04 -3.84
C ASP A 14 1.43 -25.66 -4.18
N TRP A 15 2.18 -25.59 -5.26
CA TRP A 15 2.80 -24.33 -5.71
C TRP A 15 1.75 -23.34 -6.24
N ILE A 16 0.76 -23.84 -6.97
CA ILE A 16 -0.35 -22.99 -7.44
C ILE A 16 -1.16 -22.48 -6.26
N GLU A 17 -1.47 -23.34 -5.28
CA GLU A 17 -2.19 -22.92 -4.07
C GLU A 17 -1.40 -21.83 -3.32
N CYS A 18 -0.10 -22.02 -3.14
CA CYS A 18 0.76 -21.02 -2.52
C CYS A 18 0.79 -19.69 -3.27
N LEU A 19 0.84 -19.74 -4.60
CA LEU A 19 0.82 -18.54 -5.43
C LEU A 19 -0.49 -17.80 -5.31
N LEU A 20 -1.61 -18.52 -5.33
CA LEU A 20 -2.94 -17.93 -5.17
C LEU A 20 -3.10 -17.29 -3.78
N GLU A 21 -2.66 -17.98 -2.72
CA GLU A 21 -2.66 -17.44 -1.37
C GLU A 21 -1.80 -16.17 -1.25
N HIS A 22 -0.60 -16.18 -1.82
CA HIS A 22 0.30 -15.03 -1.88
C HIS A 22 -0.36 -13.84 -2.59
N LEU A 23 -0.96 -14.07 -3.75
CA LEU A 23 -1.66 -13.04 -4.52
C LEU A 23 -2.89 -12.51 -3.75
N GLN A 24 -3.65 -13.38 -3.10
CA GLN A 24 -4.80 -12.99 -2.30
C GLN A 24 -4.39 -12.07 -1.14
N ILE A 25 -3.37 -12.45 -0.37
CA ILE A 25 -2.86 -11.65 0.75
C ILE A 25 -2.35 -10.30 0.24
N SER A 26 -1.54 -10.31 -0.82
CA SER A 26 -0.96 -9.10 -1.38
C SER A 26 -2.04 -8.15 -1.92
N LEU A 27 -3.01 -8.67 -2.65
CA LEU A 27 -4.07 -7.86 -3.25
C LEU A 27 -5.03 -7.28 -2.20
N THR A 28 -5.41 -8.09 -1.19
CA THR A 28 -6.25 -7.61 -0.08
C THR A 28 -5.57 -6.51 0.71
N ALA A 29 -4.27 -6.67 1.02
CA ALA A 29 -3.49 -5.65 1.72
C ALA A 29 -3.37 -4.37 0.89
N LEU A 30 -3.10 -4.49 -0.41
CA LEU A 30 -2.97 -3.33 -1.31
C LEU A 30 -4.28 -2.54 -1.44
N ILE A 31 -5.40 -3.24 -1.68
CA ILE A 31 -6.72 -2.60 -1.80
C ILE A 31 -7.09 -1.89 -0.50
N ALA A 32 -6.91 -2.55 0.64
CA ALA A 32 -7.19 -1.95 1.94
C ALA A 32 -6.30 -0.71 2.20
N ALA A 33 -5.01 -0.79 1.86
CA ALA A 33 -4.10 0.33 1.99
C ALA A 33 -4.49 1.52 1.10
N ILE A 34 -4.92 1.29 -0.14
CA ILE A 34 -5.40 2.34 -1.05
C ILE A 34 -6.65 3.02 -0.47
N ILE A 35 -7.63 2.23 -0.03
CA ILE A 35 -8.90 2.73 0.54
C ILE A 35 -8.65 3.59 1.79
N ILE A 36 -7.62 3.28 2.57
CA ILE A 36 -7.27 4.05 3.76
C ILE A 36 -6.37 5.24 3.42
N ALA A 37 -5.27 5.01 2.69
CA ALA A 37 -4.22 5.99 2.49
C ALA A 37 -4.64 7.15 1.58
N VAL A 38 -5.32 6.86 0.46
CA VAL A 38 -5.69 7.91 -0.51
C VAL A 38 -6.68 8.91 0.09
N PRO A 39 -7.84 8.47 0.67
CA PRO A 39 -8.75 9.43 1.29
C PRO A 39 -8.12 10.17 2.47
N LEU A 40 -7.32 9.47 3.29
CA LEU A 40 -6.64 10.09 4.41
C LEU A 40 -5.66 11.17 3.94
N ALA A 41 -4.84 10.89 2.92
CA ALA A 41 -3.92 11.85 2.34
C ALA A 41 -4.64 13.08 1.75
N ILE A 42 -5.76 12.90 1.06
CA ILE A 42 -6.59 13.99 0.54
C ILE A 42 -7.14 14.86 1.67
N LEU A 43 -7.66 14.24 2.73
CA LEU A 43 -8.23 14.97 3.86
C LEU A 43 -7.18 15.80 4.61
N VAL A 44 -5.99 15.24 4.81
CA VAL A 44 -4.93 15.91 5.57
C VAL A 44 -4.04 16.81 4.71
N GLY A 45 -4.00 16.58 3.39
CA GLY A 45 -3.15 17.33 2.45
C GLY A 45 -3.39 18.84 2.47
N LYS A 46 -4.61 19.26 2.84
CA LYS A 46 -4.96 20.68 3.02
C LYS A 46 -4.27 21.35 4.21
N ASN A 47 -3.80 20.58 5.18
CA ASN A 47 -3.08 21.08 6.35
C ASN A 47 -1.66 20.51 6.38
N LYS A 48 -0.70 21.31 5.92
CA LYS A 48 0.71 20.92 5.80
C LYS A 48 1.27 20.30 7.08
N ARG A 49 0.96 20.87 8.26
CA ARG A 49 1.46 20.34 9.53
C ARG A 49 0.94 18.94 9.84
N ILE A 50 -0.36 18.71 9.59
CA ILE A 50 -0.98 17.40 9.84
C ILE A 50 -0.47 16.39 8.82
N SER A 51 -0.34 16.78 7.56
CA SER A 51 0.21 15.96 6.50
C SER A 51 1.65 15.52 6.80
N GLU A 52 2.53 16.46 7.15
CA GLU A 52 3.91 16.17 7.54
C GLU A 52 3.99 15.23 8.76
N LEU A 53 3.17 15.47 9.80
CA LEU A 53 3.13 14.62 10.98
C LEU A 53 2.72 13.17 10.64
N LEU A 54 1.68 13.00 9.82
CA LEU A 54 1.21 11.68 9.42
C LEU A 54 2.22 10.97 8.51
N LEU A 55 2.88 11.70 7.61
CA LEU A 55 3.95 11.14 6.80
C LEU A 55 5.15 10.72 7.66
N GLN A 56 5.51 11.49 8.68
CA GLN A 56 6.56 11.10 9.62
C GLN A 56 6.18 9.84 10.40
N ILE A 57 4.95 9.77 10.94
CA ILE A 57 4.49 8.59 11.69
C ILE A 57 4.48 7.35 10.80
N THR A 58 3.89 7.44 9.61
CA THR A 58 3.84 6.30 8.68
C THR A 58 5.23 5.92 8.15
N GLY A 59 6.12 6.91 7.96
CA GLY A 59 7.51 6.70 7.57
C GLY A 59 8.32 5.96 8.62
N VAL A 60 8.09 6.23 9.91
CA VAL A 60 8.75 5.49 11.00
C VAL A 60 8.44 4.00 10.92
N PHE A 61 7.21 3.60 10.62
CA PHE A 61 6.87 2.19 10.46
C PHE A 61 7.66 1.50 9.34
N GLN A 62 8.07 2.23 8.30
CA GLN A 62 8.91 1.68 7.23
C GLN A 62 10.36 1.42 7.63
N THR A 63 10.83 2.05 8.70
CA THR A 63 12.18 1.79 9.21
C THR A 63 12.27 0.48 9.99
N ILE A 64 11.12 -0.05 10.45
CA ILE A 64 11.06 -1.32 11.17
C ILE A 64 11.20 -2.46 10.14
N PRO A 65 12.10 -3.44 10.30
CA PRO A 65 12.16 -4.59 9.43
C PRO A 65 10.80 -5.32 9.35
N SER A 66 10.38 -5.73 8.15
CA SER A 66 9.06 -6.34 7.94
C SER A 66 8.80 -7.56 8.82
N LEU A 67 9.80 -8.40 9.04
CA LEU A 67 9.72 -9.56 9.93
C LEU A 67 9.55 -9.15 11.40
N ALA A 68 10.19 -8.06 11.82
CA ALA A 68 10.04 -7.53 13.17
C ALA A 68 8.64 -6.96 13.39
N LEU A 69 8.09 -6.23 12.41
CA LEU A 69 6.73 -5.71 12.48
C LEU A 69 5.71 -6.85 12.52
N LEU A 70 5.89 -7.89 11.70
CA LEU A 70 5.05 -9.08 11.75
C LEU A 70 5.11 -9.75 13.12
N GLY A 71 6.33 -9.96 13.67
CA GLY A 71 6.55 -10.52 15.00
C GLY A 71 5.88 -9.70 16.11
N LEU A 72 5.81 -8.38 15.97
CA LEU A 72 5.15 -7.50 16.92
C LEU A 72 3.63 -7.73 16.98
N PHE A 73 2.99 -8.10 15.85
CA PHE A 73 1.56 -8.35 15.82
C PHE A 73 1.14 -9.75 16.25
N ILE A 74 2.04 -10.74 16.20
CA ILE A 74 1.73 -12.13 16.58
C ILE A 74 1.16 -12.26 18.00
N PRO A 75 1.69 -11.60 19.06
CA PRO A 75 1.14 -11.71 20.40
C PRO A 75 -0.30 -11.18 20.56
N PHE A 76 -0.71 -10.26 19.68
CA PHE A 76 -2.03 -9.60 19.74
C PHE A 76 -3.06 -10.24 18.81
N MET A 77 -2.61 -10.76 17.66
CA MET A 77 -3.49 -11.24 16.58
C MET A 77 -3.34 -12.73 16.30
N GLY A 78 -2.39 -13.41 16.99
CA GLY A 78 -2.05 -14.81 16.71
C GLY A 78 -1.19 -14.95 15.45
N ILE A 79 -0.95 -16.21 15.08
CA ILE A 79 -0.19 -16.58 13.87
C ILE A 79 -1.18 -16.77 12.72
N GLY A 80 -0.88 -16.25 11.54
CA GLY A 80 -1.71 -16.46 10.35
C GLY A 80 -1.80 -15.25 9.41
N LYS A 81 -2.84 -15.25 8.58
CA LYS A 81 -3.05 -14.22 7.53
C LYS A 81 -3.35 -12.83 8.08
N VAL A 82 -4.03 -12.75 9.24
CA VAL A 82 -4.47 -11.46 9.81
C VAL A 82 -3.30 -10.55 10.18
N PRO A 83 -2.31 -10.98 11.01
CA PRO A 83 -1.15 -10.14 11.31
C PRO A 83 -0.33 -9.82 10.05
N ALA A 84 -0.23 -10.74 9.09
CA ALA A 84 0.48 -10.53 7.85
C ALA A 84 -0.17 -9.40 7.02
N VAL A 85 -1.48 -9.47 6.78
CA VAL A 85 -2.23 -8.43 6.04
C VAL A 85 -2.13 -7.09 6.76
N THR A 86 -2.26 -7.06 8.10
CA THR A 86 -2.17 -5.84 8.89
C THR A 86 -0.79 -5.18 8.75
N ALA A 87 0.29 -5.95 8.86
CA ALA A 87 1.65 -5.44 8.68
C ALA A 87 1.85 -4.89 7.26
N LEU A 88 1.37 -5.60 6.23
CA LEU A 88 1.48 -5.17 4.84
C LEU A 88 0.70 -3.88 4.56
N ILE A 89 -0.51 -3.72 5.14
CA ILE A 89 -1.28 -2.48 5.04
C ILE A 89 -0.46 -1.32 5.61
N ILE A 90 0.07 -1.46 6.82
CA ILE A 90 0.87 -0.41 7.48
C ILE A 90 2.07 -0.02 6.62
N TYR A 91 2.77 -0.99 6.04
CA TYR A 91 3.90 -0.73 5.13
C TYR A 91 3.50 0.03 3.87
N ALA A 92 2.32 -0.27 3.33
CA ALA A 92 1.84 0.37 2.11
C ALA A 92 1.31 1.79 2.33
N LEU A 93 0.92 2.14 3.57
CA LEU A 93 0.35 3.48 3.86
C LEU A 93 1.31 4.60 3.47
N PHE A 94 2.58 4.52 3.85
CA PHE A 94 3.53 5.61 3.65
C PHE A 94 3.74 5.96 2.16
N PRO A 95 4.12 5.01 1.26
CA PRO A 95 4.37 5.39 -0.13
C PRO A 95 3.09 5.87 -0.84
N ILE A 96 1.92 5.32 -0.52
CA ILE A 96 0.66 5.77 -1.11
C ILE A 96 0.33 7.18 -0.62
N MET A 97 0.42 7.43 0.69
CA MET A 97 0.13 8.75 1.28
C MET A 97 1.11 9.80 0.77
N GLN A 98 2.42 9.52 0.80
CA GLN A 98 3.45 10.43 0.35
C GLN A 98 3.26 10.83 -1.10
N ASN A 99 3.04 9.85 -2.00
CA ASN A 99 2.82 10.16 -3.41
C ASN A 99 1.48 10.88 -3.63
N THR A 100 0.45 10.57 -2.86
CA THR A 100 -0.82 11.30 -2.95
C THR A 100 -0.65 12.76 -2.56
N VAL A 101 -0.02 13.03 -1.42
CA VAL A 101 0.26 14.42 -0.97
C VAL A 101 1.13 15.14 -2.00
N THR A 102 2.23 14.52 -2.44
CA THR A 102 3.12 15.09 -3.45
C THR A 102 2.39 15.38 -4.77
N GLY A 103 1.47 14.50 -5.18
CA GLY A 103 0.67 14.69 -6.40
C GLY A 103 -0.17 15.95 -6.35
N PHE A 104 -0.76 16.26 -5.19
CA PHE A 104 -1.51 17.51 -4.99
C PHE A 104 -0.58 18.73 -4.87
N GLU A 105 0.56 18.61 -4.20
CA GLU A 105 1.53 19.71 -4.06
C GLU A 105 2.19 20.13 -5.38
N GLN A 106 2.25 19.23 -6.37
CA GLN A 106 2.82 19.50 -7.68
C GLN A 106 1.86 20.20 -8.66
N ILE A 107 0.60 20.39 -8.29
CA ILE A 107 -0.37 21.11 -9.12
C ILE A 107 0.04 22.59 -9.18
N ASP A 108 0.14 23.11 -10.42
CA ASP A 108 0.48 24.51 -10.62
C ASP A 108 -0.63 25.41 -10.05
N ARG A 109 -0.23 26.35 -9.20
CA ARG A 109 -1.12 27.32 -8.57
C ARG A 109 -1.91 28.16 -9.59
N ASN A 110 -1.33 28.46 -10.75
CA ASN A 110 -2.03 29.19 -11.81
C ASN A 110 -3.22 28.39 -12.34
N LEU A 111 -3.09 27.04 -12.39
CA LEU A 111 -4.19 26.17 -12.79
C LEU A 111 -5.30 26.12 -11.72
N GLU A 112 -4.93 26.13 -10.46
CA GLU A 112 -5.91 26.21 -9.36
C GLU A 112 -6.68 27.53 -9.37
N GLU A 113 -5.98 28.66 -9.58
CA GLU A 113 -6.57 30.00 -9.68
C GLU A 113 -7.49 30.11 -10.92
N ALA A 114 -7.10 29.51 -12.04
CA ALA A 114 -7.94 29.43 -13.24
C ALA A 114 -9.23 28.64 -12.97
N ALA A 115 -9.15 27.47 -12.30
CA ALA A 115 -10.32 26.68 -11.98
C ALA A 115 -11.31 27.45 -11.06
N GLU A 116 -10.79 28.24 -10.11
CA GLU A 116 -11.59 29.12 -9.27
C GLU A 116 -12.24 30.26 -10.07
N ALA A 117 -11.50 30.85 -11.01
CA ALA A 117 -12.01 31.90 -11.89
C ALA A 117 -13.16 31.41 -12.79
N PHE A 118 -13.14 30.14 -13.20
CA PHE A 118 -14.26 29.49 -13.90
C PHE A 118 -15.44 29.14 -13.00
N GLY A 119 -15.40 29.48 -11.71
CA GLY A 119 -16.49 29.28 -10.77
C GLY A 119 -16.62 27.85 -10.23
N MET A 120 -15.58 27.03 -10.31
CA MET A 120 -15.59 25.69 -9.73
C MET A 120 -15.75 25.75 -8.22
N THR A 121 -16.69 24.98 -7.70
CA THR A 121 -16.80 24.74 -6.24
C THR A 121 -15.62 23.91 -5.74
N GLY A 122 -15.26 24.02 -4.46
CA GLY A 122 -14.14 23.26 -3.90
C GLY A 122 -14.24 21.73 -4.09
N ARG A 123 -15.46 21.19 -4.14
CA ARG A 123 -15.68 19.75 -4.42
C ARG A 123 -15.48 19.42 -5.89
N GLU A 124 -15.92 20.28 -6.79
CA GLU A 124 -15.69 20.10 -8.22
C GLU A 124 -14.21 20.25 -8.57
N LYS A 125 -13.54 21.25 -7.99
CA LYS A 125 -12.10 21.44 -8.13
C LYS A 125 -11.34 20.19 -7.68
N LEU A 126 -11.62 19.68 -6.48
CA LEU A 126 -10.98 18.47 -5.96
C LEU A 126 -11.25 17.24 -6.86
N GLY A 127 -12.51 16.96 -7.18
CA GLY A 127 -12.91 15.69 -7.81
C GLY A 127 -12.66 15.64 -9.31
N LYS A 128 -12.82 16.76 -10.03
CA LYS A 128 -12.74 16.80 -11.49
C LYS A 128 -11.43 17.38 -12.03
N PHE A 129 -10.67 18.05 -11.17
CA PHE A 129 -9.49 18.78 -11.60
C PHE A 129 -8.23 18.35 -10.85
N GLU A 130 -8.16 18.60 -9.54
CA GLU A 130 -6.98 18.30 -8.73
C GLU A 130 -6.66 16.80 -8.70
N LEU A 131 -7.69 15.95 -8.52
CA LEU A 131 -7.52 14.51 -8.47
C LEU A 131 -7.04 13.94 -9.81
N GLU A 132 -7.54 14.47 -10.94
CA GLU A 132 -7.12 14.05 -12.28
C GLU A 132 -5.65 14.39 -12.53
N LEU A 133 -5.22 15.60 -12.15
CA LEU A 133 -3.83 16.04 -12.27
C LEU A 133 -2.88 15.29 -11.33
N ALA A 134 -3.32 14.96 -10.12
CA ALA A 134 -2.54 14.20 -9.14
C ALA A 134 -2.47 12.70 -9.46
N MET A 135 -3.42 12.17 -10.26
CA MET A 135 -3.58 10.73 -10.50
C MET A 135 -2.29 10.01 -10.95
N PRO A 136 -1.46 10.53 -11.87
CA PRO A 136 -0.23 9.86 -12.29
C PRO A 136 0.73 9.64 -11.11
N VAL A 137 0.83 10.59 -10.20
CA VAL A 137 1.70 10.51 -9.01
C VAL A 137 1.09 9.55 -7.97
N ILE A 138 -0.23 9.59 -7.76
CA ILE A 138 -0.95 8.64 -6.90
C ILE A 138 -0.73 7.21 -7.37
N VAL A 139 -0.89 6.94 -8.67
CA VAL A 139 -0.67 5.62 -9.27
C VAL A 139 0.78 5.17 -9.09
N SER A 140 1.74 6.08 -9.17
CA SER A 140 3.15 5.76 -8.87
C SER A 140 3.34 5.27 -7.43
N GLY A 141 2.69 5.91 -6.45
CA GLY A 141 2.68 5.46 -5.05
C GLY A 141 2.05 4.08 -4.87
N VAL A 142 0.92 3.84 -5.53
CA VAL A 142 0.26 2.52 -5.52
C VAL A 142 1.17 1.45 -6.14
N ARG A 143 1.82 1.74 -7.26
CA ARG A 143 2.78 0.83 -7.90
C ARG A 143 3.95 0.50 -6.98
N THR A 144 4.54 1.50 -6.33
CA THR A 144 5.63 1.30 -5.37
C THR A 144 5.19 0.40 -4.22
N SER A 145 4.02 0.66 -3.65
CA SER A 145 3.44 -0.17 -2.58
C SER A 145 3.14 -1.60 -3.04
N ALA A 146 2.63 -1.77 -4.26
CA ALA A 146 2.35 -3.11 -4.81
C ALA A 146 3.63 -3.95 -4.92
N VAL A 147 4.70 -3.38 -5.47
CA VAL A 147 6.01 -4.07 -5.57
C VAL A 147 6.54 -4.44 -4.19
N MET A 148 6.45 -3.52 -3.24
CA MET A 148 6.90 -3.73 -1.86
C MET A 148 6.07 -4.80 -1.14
N ILE A 149 4.75 -4.76 -1.24
CA ILE A 149 3.85 -5.77 -0.66
C ILE A 149 4.17 -7.15 -1.23
N ILE A 150 4.26 -7.30 -2.56
CA ILE A 150 4.54 -8.59 -3.22
C ILE A 150 5.88 -9.15 -2.74
N GLY A 151 6.92 -8.31 -2.65
CA GLY A 151 8.23 -8.73 -2.14
C GLY A 151 8.19 -9.15 -0.66
N THR A 152 7.46 -8.40 0.17
CA THR A 152 7.39 -8.67 1.62
C THR A 152 6.50 -9.87 1.95
N THR A 153 5.44 -10.13 1.17
CA THR A 153 4.53 -11.26 1.38
C THR A 153 5.27 -12.61 1.22
N THR A 154 6.30 -12.68 0.37
CA THR A 154 7.15 -13.90 0.27
C THR A 154 7.81 -14.26 1.59
N LEU A 155 8.24 -13.28 2.36
CA LEU A 155 8.82 -13.49 3.68
C LEU A 155 7.75 -13.90 4.72
N ALA A 156 6.58 -13.28 4.68
CA ALA A 156 5.47 -13.59 5.56
C ALA A 156 4.92 -15.01 5.36
N ALA A 157 4.88 -15.51 4.11
CA ALA A 157 4.45 -16.85 3.78
C ALA A 157 5.37 -17.93 4.35
N GLN A 158 6.66 -17.67 4.51
CA GLN A 158 7.60 -18.60 5.15
C GLN A 158 7.33 -18.78 6.64
N ILE A 159 6.90 -17.72 7.34
CA ILE A 159 6.59 -17.78 8.78
C ILE A 159 5.26 -18.52 9.02
N GLY A 160 4.26 -18.31 8.16
CA GLY A 160 2.96 -18.99 8.28
C GLY A 160 3.04 -20.52 8.08
N ARG A 161 4.05 -21.00 7.34
CA ARG A 161 4.24 -22.44 7.08
C ARG A 161 5.16 -23.16 8.07
N ALA A 162 5.94 -22.45 8.86
CA ALA A 162 6.84 -23.07 9.83
C ALA A 162 6.11 -23.76 11.01
N HIS A 163 4.77 -23.75 11.00
CA HIS A 163 3.91 -24.28 12.06
C HIS A 163 2.84 -25.28 11.58
N VAL A 164 3.03 -25.87 10.38
CA VAL A 164 2.20 -27.00 9.90
C VAL A 164 3.01 -28.27 9.81
#